data_ecd518d2dc562973c835f420f755b5b7
#
_entry.id   ecd518d2dc562973c835f420f755b5b7
#
_cell.length_a   1.000
_cell.length_b   1.000
_cell.length_c   1.000
_cell.angle_alpha   90.00
_cell.angle_beta   90.00
_cell.angle_gamma   90.00
#
_symmetry.space_group_name_H-M   'P 1'
#
loop_
_entity.id
_entity.type
_entity.pdbx_description
1 polymer ?
#
loop_
_entity_poly.entity_id
_entity_poly.type
_entity_poly.pdbx_seq_one_letter_code
_entity_poly.pdbx_strand_id
1 'polypeptide(L)'
;MKKTTTYWLIAATMTLAGCASDNDLANNYDGDGKAVNITATRSASTITTSTSTPLAEGETFRLINSTRQALGRTTKCDAVYVVDANGKAAPQNASNYVVWQTGIDIYGKQITENEFLAIIPADKDADSPLPTDQSSADKLKAADLQTASTTLPITSVAEGIDLTFAHQNAKLTFNVSLNDDASGITSIKVFNSIVPYFNTTANTIEAIVTPTASPASSLIAITLADGEQLNVALPHNIAAIEKGKQYNFSLTIGHNALTITQVSVTDWQNTTISGKNEAWSEEDGTEYVTFTADSEQGFTFVKSLQYASNLPGLEYSVGNGAWTPIPDAGLTEPVKFGGTLGSLRLRGKSQYLFGTNSDRTVKFSNNTPVACSGDIRTLIDYTQYKTVDTGSAKFGFLFNGCTQLTTAPMLPATKLADNCYEGMFYGCTALTNAPALPATELTERCYYSMFYGCTALKSAPALPATELADNCYRGMFNGCTALKSAPALPAEKLALFCYNNMFNGCTALTQAPELKASTIKTSCYSYMFDGCSNLSSVTMLAEDVSVKNYLMQWLENAGTSAQSRTLKLKNSDVYNALKSQSNYLPDIWKSGASGTTIIFEEQ
;
A
#
# COMPACT_ATOMS: atom_id res chain seq x y z
N MET A 1 29.34 29.67 -32.56
CA MET A 1 29.66 28.28 -32.26
C MET A 1 28.75 27.83 -31.11
N LYS A 2 27.66 27.18 -31.44
CA LYS A 2 26.73 26.62 -30.45
C LYS A 2 27.24 25.24 -30.02
N LYS A 3 27.54 25.05 -28.74
CA LYS A 3 27.86 23.73 -28.20
C LYS A 3 26.53 23.04 -27.83
N THR A 4 26.20 22.05 -28.60
CA THR A 4 25.12 21.09 -28.32
C THR A 4 25.67 20.06 -27.35
N THR A 5 25.15 20.01 -26.14
CA THR A 5 25.49 18.98 -25.15
C THR A 5 24.47 17.88 -25.30
N THR A 6 24.87 16.76 -25.85
CA THR A 6 24.07 15.55 -25.98
C THR A 6 24.18 14.79 -24.67
N TYR A 7 23.08 14.66 -23.94
CA TYR A 7 23.01 13.78 -22.78
C TYR A 7 22.75 12.34 -23.24
N TRP A 8 23.69 11.47 -22.94
CA TRP A 8 23.53 10.03 -23.09
C TRP A 8 22.69 9.50 -21.95
N LEU A 9 21.50 8.97 -22.27
CA LEU A 9 20.70 8.17 -21.37
C LEU A 9 21.38 6.79 -21.23
N ILE A 10 22.02 6.54 -20.11
CA ILE A 10 22.51 5.20 -19.78
C ILE A 10 21.30 4.43 -19.24
N ALA A 11 20.72 3.58 -20.08
CA ALA A 11 19.77 2.56 -19.65
C ALA A 11 20.54 1.49 -18.85
N ALA A 12 20.46 1.54 -17.54
CA ALA A 12 20.88 0.44 -16.70
C ALA A 12 19.70 -0.51 -16.54
N THR A 13 19.73 -1.64 -17.25
CA THR A 13 18.88 -2.79 -16.98
C THR A 13 19.24 -3.35 -15.61
N MET A 14 18.45 -3.04 -14.59
CA MET A 14 18.49 -3.77 -13.32
C MET A 14 17.34 -4.77 -13.28
N THR A 15 17.70 -6.03 -13.44
CA THR A 15 16.86 -7.17 -13.07
C THR A 15 16.48 -7.09 -11.60
N LEU A 16 15.18 -7.15 -11.31
CA LEU A 16 14.64 -7.31 -9.97
C LEU A 16 15.20 -8.59 -9.31
N ALA A 17 16.12 -8.43 -8.41
CA ALA A 17 16.51 -9.45 -7.45
C ALA A 17 16.36 -8.87 -6.06
N GLY A 18 15.46 -9.50 -5.31
CA GLY A 18 15.43 -9.65 -3.86
C GLY A 18 15.69 -8.43 -2.99
N CYS A 19 14.72 -8.14 -2.13
CA CYS A 19 14.88 -7.32 -0.93
C CYS A 19 16.21 -7.60 -0.25
N ALA A 20 17.17 -6.70 -0.38
CA ALA A 20 18.31 -6.62 0.52
C ALA A 20 17.99 -5.52 1.55
N SER A 21 18.08 -5.89 2.80
CA SER A 21 17.99 -5.00 3.95
C SER A 21 18.79 -3.73 3.73
N ASP A 22 18.16 -2.57 3.96
CA ASP A 22 18.81 -1.28 4.11
C ASP A 22 19.83 -1.37 5.25
N ASN A 23 21.05 -1.85 4.97
CA ASN A 23 22.19 -1.50 5.75
C ASN A 23 22.65 -0.12 5.25
N ASP A 24 22.02 0.89 5.78
CA ASP A 24 22.49 2.25 5.66
C ASP A 24 23.96 2.30 6.12
N LEU A 25 24.81 2.60 5.16
CA LEU A 25 26.08 3.21 5.49
C LEU A 25 25.75 4.47 6.29
N ALA A 26 25.86 4.32 7.61
CA ALA A 26 25.67 5.39 8.55
C ALA A 26 26.49 6.58 8.11
N ASN A 27 25.81 7.66 7.73
CA ASN A 27 26.23 9.01 8.04
C ASN A 27 25.14 10.02 7.65
N ASN A 28 24.45 10.56 8.66
CA ASN A 28 23.99 11.93 8.80
C ASN A 28 23.51 12.70 7.55
N TYR A 29 22.54 12.17 6.80
CA TYR A 29 21.81 12.95 5.81
C TYR A 29 20.32 12.61 5.84
N ASP A 30 19.66 12.94 6.96
CA ASP A 30 18.21 13.01 7.04
C ASP A 30 17.73 14.40 6.64
N GLY A 31 17.71 14.63 5.34
CA GLY A 31 16.83 15.63 4.78
C GLY A 31 15.47 14.99 4.57
N ASP A 32 14.65 14.91 5.62
CA ASP A 32 13.26 14.50 5.48
C ASP A 32 12.50 15.52 4.66
N GLY A 33 12.26 15.15 3.41
CA GLY A 33 11.51 15.97 2.49
C GLY A 33 10.05 16.10 2.91
N LYS A 34 9.45 17.27 2.69
CA LYS A 34 8.01 17.49 2.83
C LYS A 34 7.25 16.62 1.82
N ALA A 35 6.08 16.10 2.21
CA ALA A 35 5.22 15.36 1.30
C ALA A 35 4.87 16.20 0.08
N VAL A 36 4.83 15.56 -1.09
CA VAL A 36 4.40 16.20 -2.33
C VAL A 36 2.87 16.28 -2.32
N ASN A 37 2.34 17.51 -2.30
CA ASN A 37 0.91 17.75 -2.44
C ASN A 37 0.59 17.99 -3.92
N ILE A 38 -0.38 17.25 -4.43
CA ILE A 38 -0.88 17.42 -5.79
C ILE A 38 -2.35 17.77 -5.69
N THR A 39 -2.70 18.96 -6.19
CA THR A 39 -4.09 19.40 -6.22
C THR A 39 -4.50 19.53 -7.69
N ALA A 40 -5.61 18.92 -8.08
CA ALA A 40 -6.19 19.10 -9.38
C ALA A 40 -7.34 20.10 -9.26
N THR A 41 -7.26 21.26 -9.89
CA THR A 41 -8.37 22.20 -9.97
C THR A 41 -8.91 22.25 -11.38
N ARG A 42 -10.24 22.07 -11.53
CA ARG A 42 -10.98 22.48 -12.72
C ARG A 42 -10.89 24.00 -12.84
N SER A 43 -10.05 24.55 -13.66
CA SER A 43 -10.24 25.91 -14.13
C SER A 43 -10.66 25.89 -15.60
N ALA A 44 -11.93 26.21 -15.81
CA ALA A 44 -12.36 26.76 -17.07
C ALA A 44 -11.74 28.15 -17.20
N SER A 45 -10.62 28.26 -17.87
CA SER A 45 -10.10 29.54 -18.34
C SER A 45 -9.92 29.49 -19.84
N THR A 46 -10.60 30.39 -20.45
CA THR A 46 -10.58 30.78 -21.85
C THR A 46 -9.17 30.98 -22.41
N ILE A 47 -8.92 30.24 -23.55
CA ILE A 47 -8.18 30.64 -24.74
C ILE A 47 -6.65 30.67 -24.65
N THR A 48 -5.96 29.76 -25.28
CA THR A 48 -5.57 29.58 -26.67
C THR A 48 -4.74 28.31 -26.82
N THR A 49 -5.22 27.38 -27.64
CA THR A 49 -4.43 26.37 -28.39
C THR A 49 -3.60 25.31 -27.62
N SER A 50 -4.05 24.81 -26.45
CA SER A 50 -3.86 23.40 -26.06
C SER A 50 -4.96 23.02 -25.10
N THR A 51 -5.96 22.32 -25.57
CA THR A 51 -7.05 21.81 -24.75
C THR A 51 -6.55 20.59 -24.00
N SER A 52 -6.17 20.76 -22.74
CA SER A 52 -5.89 19.67 -21.83
C SER A 52 -7.17 19.22 -21.12
N THR A 53 -7.36 17.92 -21.00
CA THR A 53 -8.50 17.34 -20.28
C THR A 53 -8.04 17.02 -18.84
N PRO A 54 -8.75 17.48 -17.80
CA PRO A 54 -8.40 17.10 -16.43
C PRO A 54 -8.63 15.60 -16.22
N LEU A 55 -7.79 14.99 -15.35
CA LEU A 55 -8.01 13.62 -14.89
C LEU A 55 -9.36 13.51 -14.18
N ALA A 56 -10.07 12.43 -14.45
CA ALA A 56 -11.38 12.17 -13.86
C ALA A 56 -11.24 11.60 -12.43
N GLU A 57 -12.33 11.70 -11.66
CA GLU A 57 -12.42 11.03 -10.36
C GLU A 57 -12.13 9.53 -10.47
N GLY A 58 -11.34 9.00 -9.54
CA GLY A 58 -10.93 7.61 -9.49
C GLY A 58 -9.76 7.26 -10.42
N GLU A 59 -9.33 8.16 -11.30
CA GLU A 59 -8.14 7.93 -12.11
C GLU A 59 -6.88 7.95 -11.25
N THR A 60 -5.91 7.09 -11.59
CA THR A 60 -4.68 6.92 -10.85
C THR A 60 -3.47 7.24 -11.71
N PHE A 61 -2.44 7.78 -11.07
CA PHE A 61 -1.12 7.93 -11.67
C PHE A 61 -0.04 7.60 -10.64
N ARG A 62 1.12 7.20 -11.11
CA ARG A 62 2.30 6.98 -10.29
C ARG A 62 3.17 8.23 -10.32
N LEU A 63 3.58 8.72 -9.15
CA LEU A 63 4.48 9.85 -9.01
C LEU A 63 5.83 9.37 -8.47
N ILE A 64 6.91 9.83 -9.07
CA ILE A 64 8.28 9.48 -8.70
C ILE A 64 9.05 10.79 -8.46
N ASN A 65 9.77 10.89 -7.35
CA ASN A 65 10.78 11.92 -7.15
C ASN A 65 12.13 11.37 -7.64
N SER A 66 12.50 11.73 -8.85
CA SER A 66 13.72 11.26 -9.52
C SER A 66 14.98 11.75 -8.82
N THR A 67 14.96 12.95 -8.23
CA THR A 67 16.08 13.48 -7.45
C THR A 67 16.35 12.60 -6.22
N ARG A 68 15.31 12.21 -5.49
CA ARG A 68 15.41 11.35 -4.32
C ARG A 68 15.88 9.94 -4.70
N GLN A 69 15.35 9.39 -5.78
CA GLN A 69 15.72 8.09 -6.30
C GLN A 69 17.18 8.05 -6.76
N ALA A 70 17.66 9.10 -7.44
CA ALA A 70 19.05 9.22 -7.89
C ALA A 70 20.06 9.29 -6.74
N LEU A 71 19.62 9.69 -5.53
CA LEU A 71 20.41 9.66 -4.30
C LEU A 71 20.40 8.31 -3.58
N GLY A 72 19.84 7.26 -4.20
CA GLY A 72 19.74 5.92 -3.63
C GLY A 72 18.68 5.77 -2.53
N ARG A 73 17.78 6.76 -2.39
CA ARG A 73 16.67 6.67 -1.43
C ARG A 73 15.54 5.84 -2.05
N THR A 74 15.21 4.72 -1.42
CA THR A 74 14.19 3.78 -1.91
C THR A 74 12.81 4.01 -1.30
N THR A 75 12.73 4.74 -0.20
CA THR A 75 11.47 5.04 0.50
C THR A 75 10.94 6.42 0.15
N LYS A 76 9.60 6.55 0.08
CA LYS A 76 8.90 7.83 -0.17
C LYS A 76 9.37 8.57 -1.45
N CYS A 77 9.88 7.83 -2.43
CA CYS A 77 10.28 8.39 -3.71
C CYS A 77 9.35 7.98 -4.86
N ASP A 78 8.44 7.04 -4.62
CA ASP A 78 7.57 6.44 -5.63
C ASP A 78 6.26 6.01 -4.99
N ALA A 79 5.14 6.52 -5.48
CA ALA A 79 3.81 6.23 -4.94
C ALA A 79 2.71 6.41 -5.99
N VAL A 80 1.61 5.67 -5.82
CA VAL A 80 0.40 5.83 -6.63
C VAL A 80 -0.53 6.83 -5.97
N TYR A 81 -1.05 7.74 -6.77
CA TYR A 81 -2.03 8.76 -6.40
C TYR A 81 -3.36 8.51 -7.11
N VAL A 82 -4.45 8.85 -6.46
CA VAL A 82 -5.81 8.77 -6.99
C VAL A 82 -6.46 10.15 -6.95
N VAL A 83 -7.21 10.47 -7.99
CA VAL A 83 -7.92 11.75 -8.13
C VAL A 83 -9.29 11.65 -7.50
N ASP A 84 -9.68 12.61 -6.65
CA ASP A 84 -10.99 12.70 -6.03
C ASP A 84 -12.01 13.48 -6.89
N ALA A 85 -13.27 13.56 -6.43
CA ALA A 85 -14.36 14.27 -7.10
C ALA A 85 -14.10 15.78 -7.32
N ASN A 86 -13.17 16.36 -6.55
CA ASN A 86 -12.78 17.78 -6.67
C ASN A 86 -11.56 17.95 -7.59
N GLY A 87 -11.08 16.86 -8.17
CA GLY A 87 -9.88 16.85 -9.00
C GLY A 87 -8.59 16.93 -8.19
N LYS A 88 -8.61 16.66 -6.88
CA LYS A 88 -7.43 16.63 -6.01
C LYS A 88 -6.85 15.22 -6.00
N ALA A 89 -5.53 15.11 -6.12
CA ALA A 89 -4.87 13.81 -6.04
C ALA A 89 -4.29 13.58 -4.64
N ALA A 90 -4.60 12.40 -4.09
CA ALA A 90 -4.08 11.94 -2.81
C ALA A 90 -3.37 10.59 -2.98
N PRO A 91 -2.38 10.24 -2.14
CA PRO A 91 -1.79 8.92 -2.18
C PRO A 91 -2.85 7.83 -2.01
N GLN A 92 -2.85 6.84 -2.90
CA GLN A 92 -3.77 5.70 -2.80
C GLN A 92 -3.55 4.90 -1.51
N ASN A 93 -2.31 4.89 -1.02
CA ASN A 93 -1.94 4.33 0.27
C ASN A 93 -1.38 5.46 1.15
N ALA A 94 -2.07 5.80 2.23
CA ALA A 94 -1.68 6.90 3.13
C ALA A 94 -0.29 6.73 3.77
N SER A 95 0.26 5.51 3.82
CA SER A 95 1.62 5.24 4.31
C SER A 95 2.68 5.30 3.21
N ASN A 96 2.29 5.38 1.94
CA ASN A 96 3.21 5.44 0.80
C ASN A 96 2.91 6.68 -0.05
N TYR A 97 3.68 7.72 0.15
CA TYR A 97 3.59 8.99 -0.55
C TYR A 97 4.97 9.50 -0.93
N VAL A 98 5.03 10.35 -1.95
CA VAL A 98 6.29 10.95 -2.41
C VAL A 98 6.59 12.20 -1.56
N VAL A 99 7.86 12.39 -1.21
CA VAL A 99 8.32 13.57 -0.46
C VAL A 99 9.32 14.38 -1.27
N TRP A 100 9.41 15.67 -0.95
CA TRP A 100 10.46 16.54 -1.44
C TRP A 100 11.80 16.16 -0.84
N GLN A 101 12.85 16.10 -1.64
CA GLN A 101 14.20 15.90 -1.16
C GLN A 101 14.83 17.24 -0.82
N THR A 102 15.26 17.40 0.42
CA THR A 102 15.95 18.59 0.93
C THR A 102 17.33 18.21 1.48
N GLY A 103 18.11 19.17 1.95
CA GLY A 103 19.43 18.95 2.51
C GLY A 103 20.56 19.00 1.47
N ILE A 104 21.55 18.15 1.63
CA ILE A 104 22.70 18.07 0.72
C ILE A 104 22.75 16.72 0.03
N ASP A 105 23.35 16.68 -1.16
CA ASP A 105 23.56 15.45 -1.93
C ASP A 105 24.77 14.67 -1.39
N ILE A 106 25.06 13.51 -2.00
CA ILE A 106 26.17 12.64 -1.62
C ILE A 106 27.57 13.29 -1.81
N TYR A 107 27.62 14.43 -2.50
CA TYR A 107 28.85 15.20 -2.73
C TYR A 107 28.93 16.45 -1.83
N GLY A 108 27.97 16.64 -0.90
CA GLY A 108 27.91 17.79 0.00
C GLY A 108 27.33 19.04 -0.62
N LYS A 109 26.73 18.97 -1.82
CA LYS A 109 26.08 20.10 -2.49
C LYS A 109 24.64 20.24 -2.02
N GLN A 110 24.22 21.47 -1.71
CA GLN A 110 22.85 21.79 -1.33
C GLN A 110 21.88 21.40 -2.47
N ILE A 111 20.84 20.64 -2.13
CA ILE A 111 19.74 20.34 -3.05
C ILE A 111 18.83 21.57 -3.09
N THR A 112 18.67 22.14 -4.25
CA THR A 112 17.88 23.36 -4.48
C THR A 112 16.61 23.12 -5.27
N GLU A 113 16.51 21.97 -5.93
CA GLU A 113 15.38 21.60 -6.80
C GLU A 113 15.13 20.09 -6.76
N ASN A 114 13.91 19.69 -7.09
CA ASN A 114 13.52 18.30 -7.27
C ASN A 114 12.94 18.09 -8.65
N GLU A 115 13.29 16.97 -9.23
CA GLU A 115 12.71 16.47 -10.47
C GLU A 115 11.65 15.41 -10.13
N PHE A 116 10.45 15.60 -10.69
CA PHE A 116 9.34 14.67 -10.55
C PHE A 116 8.95 14.09 -11.90
N LEU A 117 8.68 12.79 -11.92
CA LEU A 117 8.14 12.08 -13.06
C LEU A 117 6.80 11.48 -12.64
N ALA A 118 5.76 11.69 -13.43
CA ALA A 118 4.47 11.05 -13.24
C ALA A 118 4.10 10.20 -14.45
N ILE A 119 3.42 9.07 -14.24
CA ILE A 119 3.15 8.05 -15.24
C ILE A 119 1.70 7.59 -15.14
N ILE A 120 1.02 7.50 -16.28
CA ILE A 120 -0.32 6.88 -16.45
C ILE A 120 -0.17 5.81 -17.54
N PRO A 121 -0.71 4.58 -17.35
CA PRO A 121 -1.29 4.01 -16.14
C PRO A 121 -0.26 3.86 -14.99
N ALA A 122 -0.76 3.86 -13.76
CA ALA A 122 0.10 3.86 -12.56
C ALA A 122 0.94 2.58 -12.37
N ASP A 123 0.58 1.48 -13.02
CA ASP A 123 1.26 0.18 -13.01
C ASP A 123 2.37 0.04 -14.08
N LYS A 124 2.63 1.10 -14.83
CA LYS A 124 3.62 1.13 -15.93
C LYS A 124 4.88 1.91 -15.53
N ASP A 125 5.95 1.64 -16.28
CA ASP A 125 7.14 2.45 -16.30
C ASP A 125 7.15 3.32 -17.58
N ALA A 126 7.98 4.37 -17.60
CA ALA A 126 8.02 5.31 -18.72
C ALA A 126 8.45 4.67 -20.07
N ASP A 127 9.09 3.51 -20.01
CA ASP A 127 9.56 2.72 -21.15
C ASP A 127 8.79 1.40 -21.33
N SER A 128 7.66 1.25 -20.65
CA SER A 128 6.83 0.03 -20.74
C SER A 128 6.44 -0.26 -22.19
N PRO A 129 6.57 -1.53 -22.63
CA PRO A 129 6.22 -1.90 -24.00
C PRO A 129 4.71 -1.74 -24.24
N LEU A 130 4.38 -1.37 -25.48
CA LEU A 130 3.00 -1.23 -25.90
C LEU A 130 2.30 -2.61 -25.96
N PRO A 131 1.15 -2.80 -25.28
CA PRO A 131 0.38 -4.04 -25.37
C PRO A 131 -0.16 -4.28 -26.79
N THR A 132 -0.05 -5.49 -27.27
CA THR A 132 -0.60 -5.88 -28.59
C THR A 132 -2.09 -6.23 -28.55
N ASP A 133 -2.61 -6.63 -27.39
CA ASP A 133 -4.04 -6.87 -27.18
C ASP A 133 -4.69 -5.62 -26.59
N GLN A 134 -5.44 -4.90 -27.42
CA GLN A 134 -6.22 -3.71 -27.08
C GLN A 134 -7.71 -3.91 -27.38
N SER A 135 -8.20 -5.15 -27.34
CA SER A 135 -9.51 -5.59 -27.85
C SER A 135 -10.72 -5.12 -27.02
N SER A 136 -10.51 -4.40 -25.91
CA SER A 136 -11.58 -3.79 -25.12
C SER A 136 -11.25 -2.35 -24.76
N ALA A 137 -12.26 -1.57 -24.33
CA ALA A 137 -12.06 -0.19 -23.90
C ALA A 137 -11.03 -0.08 -22.77
N ASP A 138 -11.05 -1.00 -21.79
CA ASP A 138 -10.10 -1.01 -20.67
C ASP A 138 -8.68 -1.34 -21.13
N LYS A 139 -8.53 -2.31 -22.03
CA LYS A 139 -7.21 -2.66 -22.60
C LYS A 139 -6.66 -1.54 -23.48
N LEU A 140 -7.51 -0.86 -24.25
CA LEU A 140 -7.12 0.33 -25.02
C LEU A 140 -6.65 1.45 -24.08
N LYS A 141 -7.43 1.72 -23.00
CA LYS A 141 -7.05 2.70 -21.98
C LYS A 141 -5.72 2.34 -21.31
N ALA A 142 -5.51 1.07 -20.97
CA ALA A 142 -4.27 0.57 -20.37
C ALA A 142 -3.06 0.61 -21.33
N ALA A 143 -3.27 0.73 -22.63
CA ALA A 143 -2.21 0.92 -23.63
C ALA A 143 -1.76 2.38 -23.78
N ASP A 144 -2.56 3.34 -23.28
CA ASP A 144 -2.27 4.77 -23.36
C ASP A 144 -1.25 5.21 -22.31
N LEU A 145 0.03 5.02 -22.63
CA LEU A 145 1.12 5.49 -21.78
C LEU A 145 1.26 7.02 -21.90
N GLN A 146 1.08 7.70 -20.77
CA GLN A 146 1.27 9.13 -20.64
C GLN A 146 2.31 9.44 -19.58
N THR A 147 3.16 10.42 -19.80
CA THR A 147 4.13 10.87 -18.79
C THR A 147 4.09 12.38 -18.64
N ALA A 148 4.35 12.84 -17.42
CA ALA A 148 4.61 14.23 -17.10
C ALA A 148 5.92 14.33 -16.32
N SER A 149 6.77 15.30 -16.65
CA SER A 149 7.97 15.59 -15.87
C SER A 149 8.04 17.07 -15.54
N THR A 150 8.49 17.39 -14.34
CA THR A 150 8.68 18.79 -13.91
C THR A 150 9.86 18.86 -12.96
N THR A 151 10.63 19.96 -13.05
CA THR A 151 11.71 20.28 -12.10
C THR A 151 11.31 21.55 -11.37
N LEU A 152 11.24 21.46 -10.05
CA LEU A 152 10.76 22.54 -9.21
C LEU A 152 11.77 22.86 -8.10
N PRO A 153 11.99 24.15 -7.79
CA PRO A 153 12.82 24.55 -6.68
C PRO A 153 12.17 24.14 -5.34
N ILE A 154 12.97 23.85 -4.33
CA ILE A 154 12.46 23.47 -2.99
C ILE A 154 11.63 24.58 -2.35
N THR A 155 11.72 25.81 -2.81
CA THR A 155 10.85 26.93 -2.39
C THR A 155 9.40 26.76 -2.81
N SER A 156 9.13 25.95 -3.85
CA SER A 156 7.77 25.65 -4.34
C SER A 156 7.04 24.58 -3.55
N VAL A 157 7.62 24.04 -2.47
CA VAL A 157 6.99 23.03 -1.59
C VAL A 157 5.59 23.44 -1.12
N ALA A 158 5.38 24.72 -0.91
CA ALA A 158 4.09 25.27 -0.48
C ALA A 158 3.09 25.49 -1.62
N GLU A 159 3.52 25.45 -2.89
CA GLU A 159 2.69 25.79 -4.06
C GLU A 159 2.05 24.56 -4.73
N GLY A 160 2.54 23.35 -4.40
CA GLY A 160 2.12 22.11 -5.03
C GLY A 160 2.81 21.85 -6.35
N ILE A 161 2.41 20.79 -7.07
CA ILE A 161 2.96 20.38 -8.35
C ILE A 161 1.88 20.40 -9.42
N ASP A 162 2.13 21.12 -10.50
CA ASP A 162 1.35 21.06 -11.73
C ASP A 162 1.94 20.03 -12.69
N LEU A 163 1.12 19.10 -13.16
CA LEU A 163 1.52 18.04 -14.06
C LEU A 163 0.69 18.10 -15.35
N THR A 164 1.38 18.11 -16.48
CA THR A 164 0.77 17.98 -17.81
C THR A 164 1.25 16.68 -18.43
N PHE A 165 0.35 15.70 -18.52
CA PHE A 165 0.66 14.40 -19.07
C PHE A 165 0.61 14.42 -20.58
N ALA A 166 1.70 14.04 -21.20
CA ALA A 166 1.82 13.91 -22.65
C ALA A 166 1.77 12.43 -23.06
N HIS A 167 0.94 12.12 -24.04
CA HIS A 167 0.87 10.79 -24.63
C HIS A 167 2.22 10.39 -25.24
N GLN A 168 2.72 9.21 -24.88
CA GLN A 168 4.00 8.69 -25.36
C GLN A 168 3.86 7.97 -26.70
N ASN A 169 2.63 7.59 -27.04
CA ASN A 169 2.24 6.87 -28.24
C ASN A 169 1.39 7.76 -29.17
N ALA A 170 0.91 7.20 -30.26
CA ALA A 170 -0.07 7.80 -31.15
C ALA A 170 -1.39 7.04 -31.10
N LYS A 171 -2.51 7.73 -31.29
CA LYS A 171 -3.84 7.12 -31.39
C LYS A 171 -4.29 7.03 -32.84
N LEU A 172 -4.75 5.88 -33.28
CA LEU A 172 -5.41 5.67 -34.56
C LEU A 172 -6.89 5.41 -34.31
N THR A 173 -7.75 6.11 -35.03
CA THR A 173 -9.22 5.94 -35.01
C THR A 173 -9.70 5.76 -36.44
N PHE A 174 -10.37 4.66 -36.72
CA PHE A 174 -10.98 4.37 -38.01
C PHE A 174 -12.48 4.44 -37.87
N ASN A 175 -13.13 5.40 -38.55
CA ASN A 175 -14.57 5.46 -38.70
C ASN A 175 -14.98 4.50 -39.82
N VAL A 176 -15.67 3.43 -39.48
CA VAL A 176 -15.95 2.31 -40.38
C VAL A 176 -17.27 2.47 -41.07
N SER A 177 -17.27 2.30 -42.39
CA SER A 177 -18.49 2.15 -43.22
C SER A 177 -18.40 0.79 -43.94
N LEU A 178 -19.42 -0.03 -43.79
CA LEU A 178 -19.59 -1.30 -44.50
C LEU A 178 -20.46 -1.07 -45.74
N ASN A 179 -20.01 -1.53 -46.90
CA ASN A 179 -20.85 -1.63 -48.09
C ASN A 179 -21.80 -2.80 -47.97
N ASP A 180 -22.90 -2.77 -48.72
CA ASP A 180 -23.95 -3.81 -48.68
C ASP A 180 -23.45 -5.19 -49.14
N ASP A 181 -22.32 -5.25 -49.85
CA ASP A 181 -21.68 -6.47 -50.38
C ASP A 181 -20.64 -7.07 -49.43
N ALA A 182 -20.31 -6.38 -48.32
CA ALA A 182 -19.32 -6.88 -47.35
C ALA A 182 -19.95 -7.86 -46.38
N SER A 183 -19.30 -9.01 -46.18
CA SER A 183 -19.65 -9.92 -45.09
C SER A 183 -19.15 -9.34 -43.72
N GLY A 184 -19.65 -9.92 -42.62
CA GLY A 184 -19.30 -9.41 -41.27
C GLY A 184 -17.78 -9.51 -40.99
N ILE A 185 -17.28 -8.64 -40.11
CA ILE A 185 -15.86 -8.63 -39.69
C ILE A 185 -15.62 -9.73 -38.66
N THR A 186 -14.62 -10.58 -38.85
CA THR A 186 -14.23 -11.65 -37.90
C THR A 186 -12.90 -11.37 -37.19
N SER A 187 -12.00 -10.61 -37.81
CA SER A 187 -10.70 -10.27 -37.21
C SER A 187 -10.19 -8.92 -37.72
N ILE A 188 -9.54 -8.19 -36.84
CA ILE A 188 -8.92 -6.90 -37.18
C ILE A 188 -7.50 -6.89 -36.58
N LYS A 189 -6.52 -6.43 -37.37
CA LYS A 189 -5.15 -6.18 -36.90
C LYS A 189 -4.66 -4.83 -37.38
N VAL A 190 -4.05 -4.07 -36.50
CA VAL A 190 -3.32 -2.84 -36.83
C VAL A 190 -1.82 -3.12 -36.79
N PHE A 191 -1.08 -2.65 -37.79
CA PHE A 191 0.35 -2.94 -38.00
C PHE A 191 0.68 -4.43 -37.88
N ASN A 192 -0.19 -5.31 -38.38
CA ASN A 192 -0.10 -6.77 -38.38
C ASN A 192 -0.07 -7.45 -37.00
N SER A 193 0.06 -6.74 -35.90
CA SER A 193 0.27 -7.30 -34.56
C SER A 193 -0.76 -6.88 -33.51
N ILE A 194 -1.25 -5.63 -33.57
CA ILE A 194 -2.14 -5.08 -32.55
C ILE A 194 -3.58 -5.51 -32.85
N VAL A 195 -4.24 -6.11 -31.88
CA VAL A 195 -5.68 -6.39 -31.88
C VAL A 195 -6.39 -5.15 -31.30
N PRO A 196 -7.03 -4.31 -32.13
CA PRO A 196 -7.58 -3.04 -31.72
C PRO A 196 -8.91 -3.19 -30.98
N TYR A 197 -9.36 -2.12 -30.32
CA TYR A 197 -10.72 -2.02 -29.80
C TYR A 197 -11.71 -1.71 -30.94
N PHE A 198 -12.68 -2.55 -31.14
CA PHE A 198 -13.79 -2.31 -32.08
C PHE A 198 -15.06 -1.93 -31.32
N ASN A 199 -15.41 -0.66 -31.35
CA ASN A 199 -16.67 -0.16 -30.80
C ASN A 199 -17.78 -0.35 -31.83
N THR A 200 -18.55 -1.41 -31.69
CA THR A 200 -19.66 -1.76 -32.62
C THR A 200 -20.83 -0.78 -32.57
N THR A 201 -21.00 -0.05 -31.46
CA THR A 201 -22.07 0.96 -31.33
C THR A 201 -21.73 2.23 -32.10
N ALA A 202 -20.47 2.66 -32.04
CA ALA A 202 -19.97 3.85 -32.73
C ALA A 202 -19.44 3.55 -34.14
N ASN A 203 -19.34 2.28 -34.54
CA ASN A 203 -18.65 1.81 -35.73
C ASN A 203 -17.25 2.38 -35.88
N THR A 204 -16.48 2.33 -34.77
CA THR A 204 -15.10 2.81 -34.76
C THR A 204 -14.13 1.73 -34.34
N ILE A 205 -12.97 1.66 -35.02
CA ILE A 205 -11.84 0.84 -34.60
C ILE A 205 -10.80 1.79 -34.03
N GLU A 206 -10.33 1.51 -32.82
CA GLU A 206 -9.36 2.34 -32.13
C GLU A 206 -8.13 1.52 -31.72
N ALA A 207 -6.95 2.08 -31.93
CA ALA A 207 -5.68 1.49 -31.52
C ALA A 207 -4.68 2.55 -31.06
N ILE A 208 -3.86 2.19 -30.08
CA ILE A 208 -2.68 2.96 -29.71
C ILE A 208 -1.48 2.27 -30.31
N VAL A 209 -0.59 3.03 -30.93
CA VAL A 209 0.55 2.54 -31.68
C VAL A 209 1.83 3.28 -31.32
N THR A 210 2.95 2.59 -31.40
CA THR A 210 4.26 3.21 -31.21
C THR A 210 4.56 4.18 -32.35
N PRO A 211 5.08 5.39 -32.06
CA PRO A 211 5.54 6.33 -33.10
C PRO A 211 6.56 5.67 -34.02
N THR A 212 6.44 5.90 -35.32
CA THR A 212 7.36 5.33 -36.31
C THR A 212 7.59 6.27 -37.50
N ALA A 213 8.84 6.40 -37.88
CA ALA A 213 9.24 7.15 -39.09
C ALA A 213 9.09 6.33 -40.38
N SER A 214 8.92 5.02 -40.26
CA SER A 214 8.76 4.12 -41.41
C SER A 214 7.60 3.18 -41.13
N PRO A 215 6.36 3.62 -41.46
CA PRO A 215 5.17 2.82 -41.20
C PRO A 215 5.24 1.49 -41.97
N ALA A 216 4.66 0.46 -41.35
CA ALA A 216 4.56 -0.87 -41.94
C ALA A 216 3.79 -0.85 -43.27
N SER A 217 4.05 -1.82 -44.12
CA SER A 217 3.37 -2.00 -45.40
C SER A 217 1.84 -2.18 -45.31
N SER A 218 1.34 -2.53 -44.13
CA SER A 218 -0.08 -2.65 -43.81
C SER A 218 -0.39 -1.82 -42.57
N LEU A 219 -1.26 -0.82 -42.72
CA LEU A 219 -1.79 -0.02 -41.60
C LEU A 219 -2.85 -0.80 -40.82
N ILE A 220 -3.81 -1.37 -41.55
CA ILE A 220 -4.89 -2.17 -40.98
C ILE A 220 -5.21 -3.34 -41.90
N ALA A 221 -5.37 -4.53 -41.32
CA ALA A 221 -5.81 -5.74 -41.98
C ALA A 221 -7.12 -6.21 -41.35
N ILE A 222 -8.08 -6.63 -42.16
CA ILE A 222 -9.40 -7.09 -41.75
C ILE A 222 -9.68 -8.44 -42.39
N THR A 223 -10.20 -9.39 -41.62
CA THR A 223 -10.71 -10.66 -42.16
C THR A 223 -12.23 -10.62 -42.09
N LEU A 224 -12.89 -10.92 -43.18
CA LEU A 224 -14.33 -11.00 -43.31
C LEU A 224 -14.87 -12.39 -42.93
N ALA A 225 -16.17 -12.54 -42.75
CA ALA A 225 -16.82 -13.79 -42.34
C ALA A 225 -16.72 -14.90 -43.43
N ASP A 226 -16.57 -14.54 -44.69
CA ASP A 226 -16.31 -15.46 -45.80
C ASP A 226 -14.85 -15.91 -45.91
N GLY A 227 -13.98 -15.40 -45.02
CA GLY A 227 -12.56 -15.74 -44.97
C GLY A 227 -11.67 -14.79 -45.79
N GLU A 228 -12.24 -13.82 -46.47
CA GLU A 228 -11.45 -12.86 -47.24
C GLU A 228 -10.58 -11.99 -46.34
N GLN A 229 -9.34 -11.74 -46.75
CA GLN A 229 -8.37 -10.89 -46.05
C GLN A 229 -8.11 -9.62 -46.83
N LEU A 230 -8.51 -8.50 -46.25
CA LEU A 230 -8.35 -7.18 -46.80
C LEU A 230 -7.29 -6.43 -46.02
N ASN A 231 -6.43 -5.67 -46.71
CA ASN A 231 -5.48 -4.80 -46.05
C ASN A 231 -5.34 -3.47 -46.79
N VAL A 232 -4.96 -2.42 -46.04
CA VAL A 232 -4.66 -1.11 -46.62
C VAL A 232 -3.40 -0.54 -45.95
N ALA A 233 -2.55 0.07 -46.79
CA ALA A 233 -1.34 0.75 -46.32
C ALA A 233 -1.65 2.16 -45.79
N LEU A 234 -0.70 2.73 -45.04
CA LEU A 234 -0.80 4.12 -44.63
C LEU A 234 -0.82 5.04 -45.87
N PRO A 235 -1.74 6.02 -45.92
CA PRO A 235 -1.78 6.96 -47.03
C PRO A 235 -0.45 7.70 -47.24
N HIS A 236 -0.04 7.88 -48.49
CA HIS A 236 1.26 8.49 -48.85
C HIS A 236 1.49 9.92 -48.34
N ASN A 237 0.43 10.65 -48.01
CA ASN A 237 0.50 11.97 -47.40
C ASN A 237 0.81 11.95 -45.90
N ILE A 238 0.87 10.76 -45.25
CA ILE A 238 1.32 10.58 -43.88
C ILE A 238 2.70 9.95 -43.89
N ALA A 239 3.73 10.76 -43.71
CA ALA A 239 5.13 10.31 -43.78
C ALA A 239 5.58 9.53 -42.57
N ALA A 240 4.98 9.80 -41.41
CA ALA A 240 5.31 9.18 -40.14
C ALA A 240 4.10 9.15 -39.21
N ILE A 241 4.09 8.23 -38.24
CA ILE A 241 3.19 8.25 -37.09
C ILE A 241 3.95 8.92 -35.95
N GLU A 242 3.47 10.06 -35.51
CA GLU A 242 4.15 10.91 -34.53
C GLU A 242 3.57 10.73 -33.12
N LYS A 243 4.42 10.83 -32.12
CA LYS A 243 4.07 10.83 -30.69
C LYS A 243 3.09 11.96 -30.38
N GLY A 244 2.07 11.66 -29.57
CA GLY A 244 1.09 12.64 -29.11
C GLY A 244 0.12 13.11 -30.19
N LYS A 245 0.03 12.41 -31.32
CA LYS A 245 -0.92 12.70 -32.40
C LYS A 245 -2.05 11.68 -32.43
N GLN A 246 -3.21 12.14 -32.84
CA GLN A 246 -4.37 11.32 -33.15
C GLN A 246 -4.63 11.39 -34.65
N TYR A 247 -4.70 10.21 -35.27
CA TYR A 247 -4.99 10.01 -36.70
C TYR A 247 -6.39 9.47 -36.86
N ASN A 248 -7.27 10.20 -37.52
CA ASN A 248 -8.64 9.79 -37.78
C ASN A 248 -8.80 9.44 -39.24
N PHE A 249 -9.16 8.20 -39.52
CA PHE A 249 -9.34 7.66 -40.86
C PHE A 249 -10.83 7.38 -41.11
N SER A 250 -11.32 7.69 -42.31
CA SER A 250 -12.59 7.17 -42.80
C SER A 250 -12.30 5.91 -43.62
N LEU A 251 -12.74 4.75 -43.11
CA LEU A 251 -12.46 3.43 -43.65
C LEU A 251 -13.73 2.83 -44.26
N THR A 252 -13.69 2.50 -45.55
CA THR A 252 -14.78 1.81 -46.24
C THR A 252 -14.36 0.36 -46.53
N ILE A 253 -15.21 -0.57 -46.14
CA ILE A 253 -15.04 -2.01 -46.31
C ILE A 253 -16.08 -2.53 -47.31
N GLY A 254 -15.61 -3.04 -48.44
CA GLY A 254 -16.41 -3.75 -49.41
C GLY A 254 -15.94 -5.20 -49.55
N HIS A 255 -16.63 -6.01 -50.35
CA HIS A 255 -16.30 -7.43 -50.54
C HIS A 255 -14.91 -7.56 -51.09
N ASN A 256 -14.29 -6.98 -51.90
CA ASN A 256 -12.93 -7.14 -52.41
C ASN A 256 -12.03 -5.89 -52.21
N ALA A 257 -12.43 -4.95 -51.37
CA ALA A 257 -11.72 -3.71 -51.21
C ALA A 257 -11.78 -3.12 -49.81
N LEU A 258 -10.63 -2.70 -49.29
CA LEU A 258 -10.48 -1.90 -48.11
C LEU A 258 -9.90 -0.55 -48.51
N THR A 259 -10.61 0.56 -48.34
CA THR A 259 -10.19 1.86 -48.76
C THR A 259 -10.25 2.89 -47.66
N ILE A 260 -9.22 3.74 -47.59
CA ILE A 260 -9.20 4.94 -46.76
C ILE A 260 -9.62 6.11 -47.64
N THR A 261 -10.77 6.72 -47.32
CA THR A 261 -11.33 7.81 -48.12
C THR A 261 -10.96 9.18 -47.58
N GLN A 262 -10.67 9.28 -46.30
CA GLN A 262 -10.26 10.53 -45.65
C GLN A 262 -9.31 10.25 -44.49
N VAL A 263 -8.38 11.18 -44.25
CA VAL A 263 -7.52 11.20 -43.08
C VAL A 263 -7.42 12.61 -42.52
N SER A 264 -7.50 12.72 -41.19
CA SER A 264 -7.15 13.94 -40.47
C SER A 264 -6.20 13.62 -39.32
N VAL A 265 -5.28 14.54 -39.05
CA VAL A 265 -4.31 14.44 -37.98
C VAL A 265 -4.51 15.63 -37.04
N THR A 266 -4.66 15.34 -35.78
CA THR A 266 -4.83 16.34 -34.72
C THR A 266 -3.88 16.05 -33.56
N ASP A 267 -3.64 17.04 -32.73
CA ASP A 267 -2.96 16.78 -31.47
C ASP A 267 -3.84 15.91 -30.58
N TRP A 268 -3.28 14.86 -30.01
CA TRP A 268 -3.96 14.07 -29.02
C TRP A 268 -3.95 14.84 -27.71
N GLN A 269 -5.12 15.12 -27.16
CA GLN A 269 -5.28 16.03 -26.04
C GLN A 269 -4.56 15.53 -24.81
N ASN A 270 -3.62 16.31 -24.30
CA ASN A 270 -2.88 16.02 -23.07
C ASN A 270 -3.79 16.12 -21.85
N THR A 271 -3.51 15.32 -20.85
CA THR A 271 -4.19 15.33 -19.55
C THR A 271 -3.41 16.21 -18.57
N THR A 272 -4.09 17.03 -17.78
CA THR A 272 -3.44 17.92 -16.82
C THR A 272 -3.93 17.69 -15.39
N ILE A 273 -3.02 17.87 -14.45
CA ILE A 273 -3.31 18.04 -13.02
C ILE A 273 -2.63 19.34 -12.61
N SER A 274 -3.39 20.26 -12.04
CA SER A 274 -2.90 21.55 -11.58
C SER A 274 -3.00 21.65 -10.06
N GLY A 275 -1.88 21.94 -9.40
CA GLY A 275 -1.80 22.08 -7.95
C GLY A 275 -1.89 23.53 -7.52
N LYS A 276 -2.99 23.95 -6.93
CA LYS A 276 -3.01 25.16 -6.08
C LYS A 276 -3.37 24.81 -4.65
N ASN A 277 -2.54 25.39 -3.77
CA ASN A 277 -2.62 25.28 -2.34
C ASN A 277 -4.04 25.39 -1.77
N GLU A 278 -4.51 24.30 -1.15
CA GLU A 278 -5.05 24.43 0.20
C GLU A 278 -4.09 23.68 1.11
N ALA A 279 -3.45 24.40 1.96
CA ALA A 279 -2.29 24.01 2.70
C ALA A 279 -2.54 22.81 3.60
N TRP A 280 -1.97 21.67 3.26
CA TRP A 280 -1.36 20.85 4.28
C TRP A 280 -0.03 21.51 4.62
N SER A 281 -0.06 22.62 5.32
CA SER A 281 1.13 23.16 5.95
C SER A 281 1.43 22.33 7.18
N GLU A 282 2.20 21.26 7.01
CA GLU A 282 3.11 20.89 8.06
C GLU A 282 4.13 22.02 8.11
N GLU A 283 3.91 22.99 8.97
CA GLU A 283 4.77 24.16 9.10
C GLU A 283 6.22 23.83 9.43
N ASP A 284 6.53 22.56 9.75
CA ASP A 284 7.85 22.13 10.21
C ASP A 284 8.32 20.75 9.71
N GLY A 285 7.54 20.06 8.86
CA GLY A 285 7.86 18.69 8.40
C GLY A 285 7.68 17.62 9.48
N THR A 286 7.03 17.91 10.58
CA THR A 286 6.76 16.95 11.66
C THR A 286 5.60 16.04 11.27
N GLU A 287 5.83 14.74 11.33
CA GLU A 287 4.82 13.72 11.02
C GLU A 287 3.89 13.49 12.23
N TYR A 288 3.05 14.48 12.55
CA TYR A 288 2.12 14.38 13.68
C TYR A 288 1.17 13.18 13.55
N VAL A 289 0.79 12.59 14.67
CA VAL A 289 -0.34 11.65 14.68
C VAL A 289 -1.58 12.38 14.18
N THR A 290 -2.10 11.94 13.04
CA THR A 290 -3.16 12.65 12.30
C THR A 290 -4.33 11.71 12.03
N PHE A 291 -5.54 12.16 12.36
CA PHE A 291 -6.79 11.48 12.06
C PHE A 291 -7.53 12.19 10.95
N THR A 292 -7.98 11.43 9.96
CA THR A 292 -8.81 11.92 8.86
C THR A 292 -10.10 11.13 8.79
N ALA A 293 -11.18 11.81 8.44
CA ALA A 293 -12.49 11.21 8.21
C ALA A 293 -13.20 11.96 7.08
N ASP A 294 -13.93 11.23 6.22
CA ASP A 294 -14.61 11.80 5.04
C ASP A 294 -15.80 12.69 5.41
N SER A 295 -16.35 12.53 6.60
CA SER A 295 -17.43 13.35 7.15
C SER A 295 -17.15 13.71 8.60
N GLU A 296 -17.96 14.62 9.17
CA GLU A 296 -17.79 15.06 10.57
C GLU A 296 -17.73 13.88 11.53
N GLN A 297 -16.69 13.87 12.36
CA GLN A 297 -16.42 12.92 13.42
C GLN A 297 -16.10 13.67 14.70
N GLY A 298 -16.37 13.06 15.86
CA GLY A 298 -16.00 13.60 17.16
C GLY A 298 -14.86 12.79 17.78
N PHE A 299 -13.85 13.47 18.27
CA PHE A 299 -12.72 12.92 18.99
C PHE A 299 -12.82 13.24 20.47
N THR A 300 -12.67 12.23 21.32
CA THR A 300 -12.47 12.40 22.75
C THR A 300 -11.20 11.66 23.17
N PHE A 301 -10.60 12.15 24.23
CA PHE A 301 -9.43 11.52 24.84
C PHE A 301 -9.78 11.24 26.30
N VAL A 302 -10.17 9.99 26.58
CA VAL A 302 -10.73 9.61 27.87
C VAL A 302 -9.59 9.22 28.80
N LYS A 303 -9.61 9.74 30.03
CA LYS A 303 -8.76 9.33 31.14
C LYS A 303 -9.55 8.43 32.07
N SER A 304 -8.99 7.28 32.45
CA SER A 304 -9.58 6.46 33.50
C SER A 304 -9.38 7.11 34.87
N LEU A 305 -10.43 7.07 35.69
CA LEU A 305 -10.43 7.70 37.01
C LEU A 305 -9.52 7.00 38.04
N GLN A 306 -8.99 5.82 37.73
CA GLN A 306 -8.36 4.95 38.73
C GLN A 306 -6.85 5.21 38.94
N TYR A 307 -6.17 5.87 37.99
CA TYR A 307 -4.73 6.12 38.06
C TYR A 307 -4.40 7.55 37.61
N ALA A 308 -4.19 8.41 38.56
CA ALA A 308 -4.02 9.86 38.36
C ALA A 308 -2.59 10.23 38.02
N SER A 309 -2.10 9.94 36.81
CA SER A 309 -0.95 10.67 36.26
C SER A 309 -1.43 11.69 35.25
N ASN A 310 -0.90 12.91 35.33
CA ASN A 310 -1.23 14.02 34.45
C ASN A 310 -0.91 13.66 32.98
N LEU A 311 -1.64 14.28 32.03
CA LEU A 311 -1.37 14.27 30.60
C LEU A 311 -0.54 15.51 30.22
N PRO A 312 0.72 15.63 30.69
CA PRO A 312 1.42 16.87 30.48
C PRO A 312 1.77 17.00 29.00
N GLY A 313 1.39 18.14 28.42
CA GLY A 313 1.89 18.59 27.15
C GLY A 313 1.35 17.91 25.90
N LEU A 314 0.19 17.24 25.96
CA LEU A 314 -0.55 16.86 24.75
C LEU A 314 -1.39 18.02 24.25
N GLU A 315 -1.35 18.22 22.92
CA GLU A 315 -2.12 19.24 22.21
C GLU A 315 -2.79 18.62 21.00
N TYR A 316 -3.91 19.21 20.60
CA TYR A 316 -4.58 18.89 19.35
C TYR A 316 -4.76 20.12 18.47
N SER A 317 -4.92 19.92 17.17
CA SER A 317 -5.26 20.94 16.18
C SER A 317 -6.23 20.34 15.17
N VAL A 318 -7.24 21.10 14.75
CA VAL A 318 -8.21 20.69 13.72
C VAL A 318 -7.97 21.52 12.46
N GLY A 319 -7.88 20.88 11.32
CA GLY A 319 -7.53 21.54 10.06
C GLY A 319 -6.21 22.30 10.21
N ASN A 320 -6.22 23.59 9.86
CA ASN A 320 -5.09 24.51 10.04
C ASN A 320 -5.24 25.40 11.29
N GLY A 321 -6.07 24.97 12.26
CA GLY A 321 -6.30 25.72 13.48
C GLY A 321 -5.09 25.72 14.42
N ALA A 322 -5.14 26.62 15.41
CA ALA A 322 -4.13 26.69 16.46
C ALA A 322 -4.08 25.41 17.30
N TRP A 323 -2.90 25.09 17.83
CA TRP A 323 -2.72 24.01 18.78
C TRP A 323 -3.40 24.34 20.11
N THR A 324 -4.23 23.42 20.58
CA THR A 324 -5.02 23.55 21.81
C THR A 324 -4.58 22.48 22.80
N PRO A 325 -4.21 22.81 24.02
CA PRO A 325 -3.85 21.85 25.04
C PRO A 325 -5.00 20.88 25.37
N ILE A 326 -4.68 19.59 25.50
CA ILE A 326 -5.62 18.60 26.06
C ILE A 326 -5.55 18.71 27.58
N PRO A 327 -6.67 18.98 28.26
CA PRO A 327 -6.70 19.06 29.71
C PRO A 327 -6.22 17.78 30.40
N ASP A 328 -5.65 17.88 31.58
CA ASP A 328 -5.24 16.72 32.40
C ASP A 328 -6.38 15.72 32.68
N ALA A 329 -7.61 16.22 32.77
CA ALA A 329 -8.81 15.38 32.92
C ALA A 329 -9.21 14.63 31.65
N GLY A 330 -8.56 14.91 30.51
CA GLY A 330 -8.95 14.45 29.18
C GLY A 330 -9.98 15.37 28.54
N LEU A 331 -10.47 14.97 27.36
CA LEU A 331 -11.54 15.63 26.60
C LEU A 331 -12.84 14.84 26.81
N THR A 332 -13.78 15.41 27.54
CA THR A 332 -15.11 14.83 27.78
C THR A 332 -16.11 15.23 26.70
N GLU A 333 -15.97 16.45 26.18
CA GLU A 333 -16.76 16.90 25.03
C GLU A 333 -16.01 16.60 23.73
N PRO A 334 -16.71 16.05 22.70
CA PRO A 334 -16.06 15.70 21.45
C PRO A 334 -15.52 16.90 20.68
N VAL A 335 -14.25 16.87 20.34
CA VAL A 335 -13.65 17.78 19.34
C VAL A 335 -14.05 17.31 17.96
N LYS A 336 -14.74 18.16 17.21
CA LYS A 336 -15.23 17.86 15.86
C LYS A 336 -14.11 18.02 14.84
N PHE A 337 -14.01 17.06 13.91
CA PHE A 337 -13.06 17.06 12.79
C PHE A 337 -13.64 16.26 11.61
N GLY A 338 -12.90 16.18 10.50
CA GLY A 338 -13.31 15.45 9.30
C GLY A 338 -14.21 16.26 8.37
N GLY A 339 -14.45 15.79 7.16
CA GLY A 339 -15.16 16.52 6.12
C GLY A 339 -14.58 17.92 5.91
N THR A 340 -15.44 18.93 5.92
CA THR A 340 -15.04 20.34 5.72
C THR A 340 -14.24 20.95 6.89
N LEU A 341 -14.22 20.29 8.05
CA LEU A 341 -13.45 20.76 9.22
C LEU A 341 -11.96 20.40 9.12
N GLY A 342 -11.60 19.48 8.22
CA GLY A 342 -10.23 19.02 8.05
C GLY A 342 -9.81 17.93 9.06
N SER A 343 -8.53 17.57 9.04
CA SER A 343 -7.95 16.53 9.89
C SER A 343 -7.78 16.98 11.33
N LEU A 344 -7.76 16.02 12.26
CA LEU A 344 -7.34 16.23 13.64
C LEU A 344 -5.89 15.78 13.80
N ARG A 345 -5.03 16.64 14.30
CA ARG A 345 -3.62 16.34 14.59
C ARG A 345 -3.37 16.34 16.10
N LEU A 346 -2.51 15.42 16.53
CA LEU A 346 -2.04 15.35 17.92
C LEU A 346 -0.53 15.51 17.96
N ARG A 347 -0.04 16.21 19.00
CA ARG A 347 1.37 16.30 19.35
C ARG A 347 1.57 16.29 20.85
N GLY A 348 2.77 15.97 21.30
CA GLY A 348 3.13 16.02 22.70
C GLY A 348 4.53 16.59 22.89
N LYS A 349 4.79 17.09 24.08
CA LYS A 349 6.11 17.46 24.56
C LYS A 349 6.21 17.07 26.02
N SER A 350 6.33 15.78 26.26
CA SER A 350 6.34 15.24 27.61
C SER A 350 7.42 14.20 27.76
N GLN A 351 8.29 14.39 28.71
CA GLN A 351 9.22 13.35 29.17
C GLN A 351 8.50 12.27 29.98
N TYR A 352 7.23 12.48 30.34
CA TYR A 352 6.42 11.54 31.11
C TYR A 352 5.47 10.79 30.18
N LEU A 353 5.66 9.54 30.16
CA LEU A 353 5.15 8.52 29.30
C LEU A 353 3.69 8.22 29.56
N PHE A 354 2.98 7.86 28.50
CA PHE A 354 1.67 7.24 28.59
C PHE A 354 1.75 6.10 29.60
N GLY A 355 0.89 6.14 30.62
CA GLY A 355 0.97 5.25 31.77
C GLY A 355 0.72 3.78 31.45
N THR A 356 1.10 2.92 32.35
CA THR A 356 0.68 1.51 32.40
C THR A 356 -0.82 1.45 32.58
N ASN A 357 -1.50 0.65 31.73
CA ASN A 357 -2.93 0.30 31.77
C ASN A 357 -3.87 1.33 31.12
N SER A 358 -4.90 0.83 30.49
CA SER A 358 -6.09 1.38 29.83
C SER A 358 -6.59 2.81 30.22
N ASP A 359 -5.75 3.61 30.81
CA ASP A 359 -6.11 4.88 31.45
C ASP A 359 -6.36 6.00 30.49
N ARG A 360 -5.91 5.85 29.25
CA ARG A 360 -5.95 6.89 28.23
C ARG A 360 -6.24 6.29 26.88
N THR A 361 -7.43 6.50 26.42
CA THR A 361 -7.89 5.90 25.17
C THR A 361 -8.50 6.98 24.27
N VAL A 362 -8.13 6.96 23.02
CA VAL A 362 -8.83 7.68 21.96
C VAL A 362 -10.22 7.07 21.78
N LYS A 363 -11.24 7.92 21.63
CA LYS A 363 -12.60 7.48 21.28
C LYS A 363 -13.16 8.37 20.17
N PHE A 364 -13.95 7.76 19.31
CA PHE A 364 -14.69 8.44 18.24
C PHE A 364 -16.19 8.37 18.52
N SER A 365 -16.92 9.46 18.20
CA SER A 365 -18.30 9.65 18.65
C SER A 365 -19.35 8.98 17.77
N ASN A 366 -19.04 8.69 16.51
CA ASN A 366 -19.96 8.06 15.57
C ASN A 366 -19.27 6.94 14.77
N ASN A 367 -20.00 6.30 13.85
CA ASN A 367 -19.49 5.17 13.07
C ASN A 367 -18.75 5.57 11.79
N THR A 368 -18.49 6.85 11.55
CA THR A 368 -17.68 7.30 10.40
C THR A 368 -16.29 6.70 10.48
N PRO A 369 -15.81 6.03 9.42
CA PRO A 369 -14.44 5.50 9.37
C PRO A 369 -13.40 6.60 9.59
N VAL A 370 -12.34 6.25 10.31
CA VAL A 370 -11.23 7.16 10.62
C VAL A 370 -9.93 6.51 10.17
N ALA A 371 -9.17 7.20 9.34
CA ALA A 371 -7.80 6.83 9.05
C ALA A 371 -6.84 7.57 10.00
N CYS A 372 -5.82 6.84 10.48
CA CYS A 372 -4.73 7.42 11.27
C CYS A 372 -3.41 7.29 10.52
N SER A 373 -2.59 8.32 10.59
CA SER A 373 -1.25 8.39 10.01
C SER A 373 -0.28 9.11 10.95
N GLY A 374 0.96 9.31 10.51
CA GLY A 374 2.00 10.01 11.26
C GLY A 374 2.80 9.11 12.19
N ASP A 375 3.79 9.68 12.87
CA ASP A 375 4.72 8.99 13.74
C ASP A 375 4.28 9.09 15.20
N ILE A 376 4.07 7.95 15.85
CA ILE A 376 3.60 7.90 17.25
C ILE A 376 4.56 8.61 18.20
N ARG A 377 5.85 8.71 17.87
CA ARG A 377 6.86 9.36 18.72
C ARG A 377 6.64 10.86 18.86
N THR A 378 5.88 11.49 17.94
CA THR A 378 5.47 12.90 18.05
C THR A 378 4.58 13.19 19.26
N LEU A 379 3.99 12.16 19.87
CA LEU A 379 3.27 12.30 21.13
C LEU A 379 4.22 12.40 22.34
N ILE A 380 5.48 11.96 22.20
CA ILE A 380 6.50 12.05 23.26
C ILE A 380 7.20 13.40 23.20
N ASP A 381 7.81 13.71 22.06
CA ASP A 381 8.43 15.01 21.78
C ASP A 381 8.39 15.31 20.29
N TYR A 382 7.44 16.13 19.86
CA TYR A 382 7.27 16.47 18.46
C TYR A 382 8.43 17.26 17.87
N THR A 383 9.28 17.89 18.70
CA THR A 383 10.43 18.68 18.24
C THR A 383 11.67 17.82 17.97
N GLN A 384 11.75 16.63 18.58
CA GLN A 384 12.88 15.71 18.47
C GLN A 384 12.43 14.25 18.29
N TYR A 385 11.22 14.01 17.75
CA TYR A 385 10.58 12.69 17.73
C TYR A 385 11.43 11.62 17.01
N LYS A 386 12.25 11.99 16.04
CA LYS A 386 13.11 11.05 15.31
C LYS A 386 14.22 10.46 16.16
N THR A 387 14.69 11.21 17.15
CA THR A 387 15.81 10.83 18.04
C THR A 387 15.38 10.58 19.48
N VAL A 388 14.06 10.74 19.78
CA VAL A 388 13.56 10.54 21.14
C VAL A 388 13.77 9.11 21.60
N ASP A 389 14.22 8.93 22.85
CA ASP A 389 14.35 7.61 23.46
C ASP A 389 12.97 6.99 23.73
N THR A 390 12.72 5.85 23.10
CA THR A 390 11.47 5.09 23.25
C THR A 390 11.57 3.98 24.28
N GLY A 391 12.73 3.76 24.91
CA GLY A 391 12.97 2.69 25.87
C GLY A 391 12.16 2.75 27.17
N SER A 392 11.42 3.84 27.39
CA SER A 392 10.48 3.98 28.50
C SER A 392 9.08 4.41 28.05
N ALA A 393 8.85 4.55 26.74
CA ALA A 393 7.55 4.98 26.19
C ALA A 393 6.49 3.88 26.28
N LYS A 394 5.28 4.21 26.67
CA LYS A 394 4.15 3.29 26.83
C LYS A 394 2.91 3.82 26.14
N PHE A 395 2.49 3.14 25.08
CA PHE A 395 1.28 3.45 24.29
C PHE A 395 0.21 2.38 24.45
N GLY A 396 0.30 1.59 25.54
CA GLY A 396 -0.65 0.52 25.81
C GLY A 396 -2.09 1.05 25.79
N PHE A 397 -2.96 0.32 25.12
CA PHE A 397 -4.41 0.60 25.01
C PHE A 397 -4.80 1.95 24.38
N LEU A 398 -3.88 2.69 23.75
CA LEU A 398 -4.14 4.04 23.23
C LEU A 398 -5.34 4.09 22.27
N PHE A 399 -5.50 3.09 21.40
CA PHE A 399 -6.61 2.97 20.45
C PHE A 399 -7.58 1.84 20.81
N ASN A 400 -7.58 1.37 22.07
CA ASN A 400 -8.44 0.28 22.50
C ASN A 400 -9.92 0.56 22.22
N GLY A 401 -10.56 -0.33 21.45
CA GLY A 401 -11.98 -0.26 21.09
C GLY A 401 -12.31 0.86 20.09
N CYS A 402 -11.32 1.40 19.35
CA CYS A 402 -11.57 2.30 18.24
C CYS A 402 -12.07 1.51 17.03
N THR A 403 -13.35 1.12 17.05
CA THR A 403 -13.96 0.30 16.00
C THR A 403 -14.04 0.98 14.64
N GLN A 404 -13.88 2.31 14.58
CA GLN A 404 -13.87 3.14 13.38
C GLN A 404 -12.48 3.26 12.74
N LEU A 405 -11.41 2.88 13.45
CA LEU A 405 -10.04 3.07 13.01
C LEU A 405 -9.69 2.10 11.88
N THR A 406 -9.41 2.62 10.69
CA THR A 406 -9.13 1.82 9.48
C THR A 406 -7.64 1.63 9.20
N THR A 407 -6.81 2.60 9.59
CA THR A 407 -5.34 2.58 9.47
C THR A 407 -4.69 2.99 10.78
N ALA A 408 -3.44 2.58 11.00
CA ALA A 408 -2.67 2.86 12.21
C ALA A 408 -1.55 3.87 11.93
N PRO A 409 -1.07 4.63 12.94
CA PRO A 409 0.12 5.45 12.83
C PRO A 409 1.38 4.58 12.69
N MET A 410 2.49 5.16 12.26
CA MET A 410 3.80 4.50 12.25
C MET A 410 4.29 4.23 13.67
N LEU A 411 4.88 3.04 13.88
CA LEU A 411 5.48 2.59 15.13
C LEU A 411 6.96 2.26 14.94
N PRO A 412 7.81 3.24 14.66
CA PRO A 412 9.19 3.01 14.24
C PRO A 412 10.16 2.70 15.39
N ALA A 413 9.69 2.58 16.63
CA ALA A 413 10.54 2.31 17.77
C ALA A 413 11.26 0.95 17.66
N THR A 414 12.58 0.96 17.80
CA THR A 414 13.44 -0.23 17.84
C THR A 414 13.78 -0.65 19.27
N LYS A 415 13.69 0.28 20.23
CA LYS A 415 13.80 0.02 21.69
C LYS A 415 12.43 0.14 22.31
N LEU A 416 12.01 -0.87 23.04
CA LEU A 416 10.67 -0.96 23.64
C LEU A 416 10.77 -0.95 25.17
N ALA A 417 9.77 -0.37 25.82
CA ALA A 417 9.54 -0.53 27.24
C ALA A 417 8.64 -1.75 27.50
N ASP A 418 8.64 -2.26 28.73
CA ASP A 418 7.64 -3.24 29.16
C ASP A 418 6.24 -2.69 28.95
N ASN A 419 5.35 -3.51 28.41
CA ASN A 419 3.96 -3.17 28.08
C ASN A 419 3.82 -2.01 27.04
N CYS A 420 4.86 -1.68 26.27
CA CYS A 420 4.92 -0.52 25.37
C CYS A 420 3.69 -0.39 24.47
N TYR A 421 3.30 -1.47 23.79
CA TYR A 421 2.16 -1.53 22.87
C TYR A 421 1.10 -2.54 23.30
N GLU A 422 1.05 -2.87 24.61
CA GLU A 422 0.03 -3.79 25.15
C GLU A 422 -1.37 -3.32 24.78
N GLY A 423 -2.14 -4.18 24.10
CA GLY A 423 -3.53 -3.90 23.71
C GLY A 423 -3.75 -2.62 22.90
N MET A 424 -2.71 -2.07 22.27
CA MET A 424 -2.79 -0.76 21.62
C MET A 424 -3.95 -0.64 20.63
N PHE A 425 -4.22 -1.68 19.84
CA PHE A 425 -5.32 -1.75 18.89
C PHE A 425 -6.36 -2.82 19.27
N TYR A 426 -6.46 -3.16 20.53
CA TYR A 426 -7.44 -4.15 21.03
C TYR A 426 -8.86 -3.76 20.58
N GLY A 427 -9.55 -4.63 19.83
CA GLY A 427 -10.93 -4.41 19.39
C GLY A 427 -11.09 -3.34 18.29
N CYS A 428 -10.02 -2.96 17.57
CA CYS A 428 -10.11 -2.10 16.39
C CYS A 428 -10.65 -2.89 15.19
N THR A 429 -11.96 -3.14 15.18
CA THR A 429 -12.61 -4.07 14.25
C THR A 429 -12.58 -3.62 12.78
N ALA A 430 -12.37 -2.34 12.49
CA ALA A 430 -12.23 -1.81 11.13
C ALA A 430 -10.76 -1.75 10.64
N LEU A 431 -9.77 -2.06 11.50
CA LEU A 431 -8.35 -1.97 11.12
C LEU A 431 -8.01 -3.08 10.11
N THR A 432 -7.63 -2.68 8.89
CA THR A 432 -7.39 -3.61 7.79
C THR A 432 -5.94 -4.06 7.65
N ASN A 433 -4.99 -3.21 8.05
CA ASN A 433 -3.55 -3.45 7.96
C ASN A 433 -2.85 -3.07 9.26
N ALA A 434 -1.91 -3.88 9.70
CA ALA A 434 -1.07 -3.57 10.84
C ALA A 434 0.10 -2.64 10.43
N PRO A 435 0.55 -1.74 11.33
CA PRO A 435 1.78 -0.97 11.12
C PRO A 435 3.01 -1.87 11.19
N ALA A 436 4.13 -1.45 10.61
CA ALA A 436 5.41 -2.13 10.75
C ALA A 436 5.89 -2.14 12.22
N LEU A 437 6.51 -3.26 12.65
CA LEU A 437 7.05 -3.46 13.99
C LEU A 437 8.55 -3.83 13.89
N PRO A 438 9.45 -2.83 13.80
CA PRO A 438 10.85 -3.08 13.46
C PRO A 438 11.72 -3.58 14.63
N ALA A 439 11.21 -3.60 15.87
CA ALA A 439 12.02 -3.97 17.04
C ALA A 439 12.46 -5.43 16.99
N THR A 440 13.77 -5.64 17.18
CA THR A 440 14.41 -6.95 17.29
C THR A 440 14.72 -7.34 18.74
N GLU A 441 14.82 -6.36 19.64
CA GLU A 441 14.97 -6.54 21.07
C GLU A 441 13.62 -6.31 21.75
N LEU A 442 13.07 -7.36 22.35
CA LEU A 442 11.74 -7.32 22.96
C LEU A 442 11.85 -7.24 24.48
N THR A 443 10.84 -6.64 25.09
CA THR A 443 10.65 -6.55 26.53
C THR A 443 9.37 -7.25 26.96
N GLU A 444 9.17 -7.41 28.26
CA GLU A 444 7.99 -8.11 28.79
C GLU A 444 6.69 -7.45 28.30
N ARG A 445 5.78 -8.27 27.75
CA ARG A 445 4.44 -7.87 27.30
C ARG A 445 4.40 -6.73 26.26
N CYS A 446 5.51 -6.42 25.58
CA CYS A 446 5.61 -5.25 24.69
C CYS A 446 4.54 -5.23 23.58
N TYR A 447 4.09 -6.39 23.07
CA TYR A 447 3.03 -6.53 22.07
C TYR A 447 1.86 -7.43 22.55
N TYR A 448 1.71 -7.58 23.88
CA TYR A 448 0.64 -8.40 24.46
C TYR A 448 -0.73 -7.93 23.95
N SER A 449 -1.53 -8.85 23.35
CA SER A 449 -2.87 -8.59 22.83
C SER A 449 -3.00 -7.36 21.92
N MET A 450 -1.93 -6.95 21.23
CA MET A 450 -1.88 -5.69 20.49
C MET A 450 -3.00 -5.56 19.46
N PHE A 451 -3.32 -6.61 18.72
CA PHE A 451 -4.38 -6.66 17.70
C PHE A 451 -5.52 -7.60 18.06
N TYR A 452 -5.71 -7.88 19.36
CA TYR A 452 -6.79 -8.74 19.81
C TYR A 452 -8.16 -8.24 19.29
N GLY A 453 -8.93 -9.10 18.62
CA GLY A 453 -10.26 -8.76 18.10
C GLY A 453 -10.26 -7.79 16.90
N CYS A 454 -9.14 -7.58 16.22
CA CYS A 454 -9.10 -6.83 14.96
C CYS A 454 -9.67 -7.67 13.82
N THR A 455 -10.98 -7.79 13.75
CA THR A 455 -11.69 -8.74 12.88
C THR A 455 -11.52 -8.46 11.39
N ALA A 456 -11.22 -7.22 10.98
CA ALA A 456 -10.95 -6.85 9.58
C ALA A 456 -9.47 -6.98 9.18
N LEU A 457 -8.55 -7.31 10.10
CA LEU A 457 -7.13 -7.37 9.83
C LEU A 457 -6.79 -8.52 8.88
N LYS A 458 -6.29 -8.21 7.68
CA LYS A 458 -6.06 -9.18 6.59
C LYS A 458 -4.64 -9.75 6.58
N SER A 459 -3.66 -8.98 7.06
CA SER A 459 -2.24 -9.34 7.09
C SER A 459 -1.58 -8.91 8.39
N ALA A 460 -0.71 -9.77 8.91
CA ALA A 460 0.13 -9.46 10.06
C ALA A 460 1.41 -8.70 9.63
N PRO A 461 2.00 -7.88 10.50
CA PRO A 461 3.30 -7.27 10.25
C PRO A 461 4.42 -8.32 10.36
N ALA A 462 5.60 -8.06 9.81
CA ALA A 462 6.79 -8.85 10.09
C ALA A 462 7.14 -8.78 11.59
N LEU A 463 7.61 -9.90 12.15
CA LEU A 463 8.07 -10.02 13.53
C LEU A 463 9.53 -10.47 13.54
N PRO A 464 10.50 -9.53 13.44
CA PRO A 464 11.90 -9.86 13.15
C PRO A 464 12.69 -10.41 14.35
N ALA A 465 12.15 -10.33 15.58
CA ALA A 465 12.87 -10.70 16.79
C ALA A 465 13.20 -12.20 16.84
N THR A 466 14.46 -12.52 17.08
CA THR A 466 14.97 -13.88 17.28
C THR A 466 15.13 -14.27 18.74
N GLU A 467 15.16 -13.29 19.64
CA GLU A 467 15.13 -13.47 21.09
C GLU A 467 13.85 -12.87 21.67
N LEU A 468 13.16 -13.63 22.49
CA LEU A 468 11.82 -13.28 22.99
C LEU A 468 11.89 -12.95 24.48
N ALA A 469 11.00 -12.05 24.90
CA ALA A 469 10.70 -11.78 26.30
C ALA A 469 9.40 -12.47 26.75
N ASP A 470 9.17 -12.56 28.05
CA ASP A 470 7.97 -13.17 28.60
C ASP A 470 6.72 -12.43 28.16
N ASN A 471 5.71 -13.20 27.73
CA ASN A 471 4.42 -12.69 27.24
C ASN A 471 4.50 -11.71 26.04
N CYS A 472 5.63 -11.55 25.35
CA CYS A 472 5.86 -10.48 24.36
C CYS A 472 4.80 -10.46 23.23
N TYR A 473 4.39 -11.63 22.70
CA TYR A 473 3.38 -11.77 21.65
C TYR A 473 2.11 -12.50 22.10
N ARG A 474 1.91 -12.64 23.42
CA ARG A 474 0.75 -13.35 23.94
C ARG A 474 -0.56 -12.71 23.46
N GLY A 475 -1.44 -13.52 22.83
CA GLY A 475 -2.74 -13.10 22.33
C GLY A 475 -2.71 -12.05 21.23
N MET A 476 -1.55 -11.81 20.58
CA MET A 476 -1.35 -10.68 19.69
C MET A 476 -2.39 -10.57 18.58
N PHE A 477 -2.78 -11.67 17.95
CA PHE A 477 -3.78 -11.73 16.88
C PHE A 477 -5.03 -12.52 17.27
N ASN A 478 -5.27 -12.72 18.55
CA ASN A 478 -6.45 -13.47 19.01
C ASN A 478 -7.74 -12.82 18.47
N GLY A 479 -8.60 -13.62 17.82
CA GLY A 479 -9.85 -13.14 17.23
C GLY A 479 -9.71 -12.33 15.94
N CYS A 480 -8.54 -12.32 15.28
CA CYS A 480 -8.35 -11.72 13.96
C CYS A 480 -8.95 -12.62 12.88
N THR A 481 -10.27 -12.63 12.75
CA THR A 481 -11.02 -13.60 11.92
C THR A 481 -10.77 -13.46 10.42
N ALA A 482 -10.31 -12.29 9.93
CA ALA A 482 -9.97 -12.07 8.52
C ALA A 482 -8.48 -12.37 8.18
N LEU A 483 -7.65 -12.72 9.18
CA LEU A 483 -6.22 -12.94 8.99
C LEU A 483 -5.96 -14.24 8.23
N LYS A 484 -5.47 -14.13 6.98
CA LYS A 484 -5.28 -15.28 6.06
C LYS A 484 -3.91 -15.95 6.19
N SER A 485 -2.89 -15.19 6.57
CA SER A 485 -1.51 -15.67 6.71
C SER A 485 -0.87 -15.17 7.99
N ALA A 486 -0.18 -16.07 8.69
CA ALA A 486 0.63 -15.72 9.86
C ALA A 486 1.98 -15.13 9.41
N PRO A 487 2.59 -14.24 10.23
CA PRO A 487 3.97 -13.81 10.01
C PRO A 487 4.94 -14.96 10.31
N ALA A 488 6.16 -14.91 9.77
CA ALA A 488 7.22 -15.81 10.18
C ALA A 488 7.57 -15.58 11.67
N LEU A 489 7.88 -16.68 12.37
CA LEU A 489 8.34 -16.67 13.76
C LEU A 489 9.79 -17.17 13.81
N PRO A 490 10.79 -16.28 13.66
CA PRO A 490 12.19 -16.68 13.49
C PRO A 490 12.86 -17.18 14.77
N ALA A 491 12.26 -16.95 15.95
CA ALA A 491 12.86 -17.28 17.23
C ALA A 491 12.98 -18.79 17.45
N GLU A 492 14.17 -19.25 17.77
CA GLU A 492 14.47 -20.62 18.16
C GLU A 492 14.52 -20.80 19.68
N LYS A 493 14.72 -19.69 20.42
CA LYS A 493 14.67 -19.66 21.88
C LYS A 493 13.40 -18.96 22.35
N LEU A 494 12.59 -19.68 23.10
CA LEU A 494 11.31 -19.18 23.58
C LEU A 494 11.40 -18.64 25.00
N ALA A 495 10.51 -17.69 25.32
CA ALA A 495 10.28 -17.18 26.67
C ALA A 495 8.93 -17.69 27.22
N LEU A 496 8.62 -17.42 28.48
CA LEU A 496 7.36 -17.87 29.10
C LEU A 496 6.15 -17.20 28.42
N PHE A 497 5.15 -17.99 28.06
CA PHE A 497 3.90 -17.52 27.45
C PHE A 497 4.06 -16.69 26.17
N CYS A 498 5.22 -16.68 25.51
CA CYS A 498 5.54 -15.74 24.44
C CYS A 498 4.56 -15.76 23.25
N TYR A 499 4.02 -16.94 22.87
CA TYR A 499 3.04 -17.13 21.80
C TYR A 499 1.69 -17.68 22.28
N ASN A 500 1.45 -17.66 23.59
CA ASN A 500 0.20 -18.15 24.17
C ASN A 500 -1.00 -17.42 23.56
N ASN A 501 -2.03 -18.16 23.07
CA ASN A 501 -3.22 -17.60 22.40
C ASN A 501 -2.95 -16.74 21.15
N MET A 502 -1.74 -16.77 20.55
CA MET A 502 -1.35 -15.78 19.55
C MET A 502 -2.30 -15.68 18.36
N PHE A 503 -2.80 -16.81 17.85
CA PHE A 503 -3.72 -16.89 16.71
C PHE A 503 -5.06 -17.52 17.08
N ASN A 504 -5.40 -17.58 18.36
CA ASN A 504 -6.67 -18.14 18.81
C ASN A 504 -7.84 -17.47 18.07
N GLY A 505 -8.75 -18.26 17.48
CA GLY A 505 -9.91 -17.74 16.76
C GLY A 505 -9.61 -17.08 15.41
N CYS A 506 -8.41 -17.22 14.84
CA CYS A 506 -8.08 -16.75 13.48
C CYS A 506 -8.71 -17.68 12.44
N THR A 507 -10.02 -17.58 12.23
CA THR A 507 -10.79 -18.55 11.42
C THR A 507 -10.39 -18.57 9.93
N ALA A 508 -9.87 -17.48 9.37
CA ALA A 508 -9.40 -17.42 7.97
C ALA A 508 -7.98 -17.96 7.77
N LEU A 509 -7.24 -18.26 8.86
CA LEU A 509 -5.86 -18.72 8.79
C LEU A 509 -5.81 -20.15 8.24
N THR A 510 -5.07 -20.36 7.12
CA THR A 510 -4.98 -21.68 6.47
C THR A 510 -3.68 -22.41 6.75
N GLN A 511 -2.61 -21.70 7.08
CA GLN A 511 -1.29 -22.28 7.37
C GLN A 511 -0.70 -21.62 8.62
N ALA A 512 -0.22 -22.44 9.54
CA ALA A 512 0.56 -21.96 10.67
C ALA A 512 1.96 -21.50 10.23
N PRO A 513 2.59 -20.56 10.94
CA PRO A 513 4.02 -20.33 10.78
C PRO A 513 4.80 -21.57 11.23
N GLU A 514 5.99 -21.74 10.71
CA GLU A 514 6.89 -22.80 11.20
C GLU A 514 7.32 -22.49 12.64
N LEU A 515 7.10 -23.45 13.55
CA LEU A 515 7.52 -23.37 14.96
C LEU A 515 8.88 -24.03 15.10
N LYS A 516 9.96 -23.22 14.98
CA LYS A 516 11.36 -23.68 14.83
C LYS A 516 12.03 -24.10 16.13
N ALA A 517 11.51 -23.65 17.28
CA ALA A 517 12.15 -23.88 18.56
C ALA A 517 12.22 -25.37 18.88
N SER A 518 13.43 -25.89 19.13
CA SER A 518 13.65 -27.27 19.56
C SER A 518 13.21 -27.49 21.01
N THR A 519 13.27 -26.46 21.85
CA THR A 519 12.86 -26.49 23.25
C THR A 519 11.71 -25.55 23.53
N ILE A 520 10.62 -26.08 24.08
CA ILE A 520 9.43 -25.32 24.44
C ILE A 520 9.56 -24.80 25.88
N LYS A 521 8.98 -23.61 26.14
CA LYS A 521 8.86 -23.03 27.48
C LYS A 521 7.41 -23.08 27.98
N THR A 522 7.21 -22.81 29.27
CA THR A 522 5.88 -22.87 29.91
C THR A 522 4.82 -22.12 29.13
N SER A 523 3.79 -22.84 28.71
CA SER A 523 2.59 -22.34 28.04
C SER A 523 2.82 -21.48 26.79
N CYS A 524 4.02 -21.55 26.17
CA CYS A 524 4.33 -20.67 25.03
C CYS A 524 3.47 -20.95 23.81
N TYR A 525 3.02 -22.20 23.60
CA TYR A 525 2.13 -22.55 22.50
C TYR A 525 0.70 -22.90 22.94
N SER A 526 0.36 -22.76 24.23
CA SER A 526 -0.99 -23.08 24.70
C SER A 526 -2.03 -22.22 24.01
N TYR A 527 -3.11 -22.82 23.52
CA TYR A 527 -4.22 -22.21 22.79
C TYR A 527 -3.81 -21.46 21.52
N MET A 528 -2.59 -21.68 20.97
CA MET A 528 -2.01 -20.86 19.91
C MET A 528 -2.88 -20.80 18.66
N PHE A 529 -3.47 -21.91 18.25
CA PHE A 529 -4.31 -22.04 17.06
C PHE A 529 -5.72 -22.54 17.39
N ASP A 530 -6.14 -22.50 18.67
CA ASP A 530 -7.49 -22.89 19.05
C ASP A 530 -8.52 -22.08 18.24
N GLY A 531 -9.51 -22.76 17.65
CA GLY A 531 -10.54 -22.13 16.84
C GLY A 531 -10.10 -21.66 15.42
N CYS A 532 -8.87 -21.95 14.98
CA CYS A 532 -8.43 -21.70 13.59
C CYS A 532 -9.07 -22.72 12.64
N SER A 533 -10.38 -22.60 12.40
CA SER A 533 -11.18 -23.65 11.73
C SER A 533 -10.72 -24.03 10.32
N ASN A 534 -10.11 -23.12 9.57
CA ASN A 534 -9.58 -23.38 8.22
C ASN A 534 -8.10 -23.82 8.19
N LEU A 535 -7.47 -24.02 9.34
CA LEU A 535 -6.06 -24.37 9.41
C LEU A 535 -5.80 -25.76 8.79
N SER A 536 -4.97 -25.84 7.77
CA SER A 536 -4.69 -27.05 7.01
C SER A 536 -3.26 -27.56 7.17
N SER A 537 -2.34 -26.75 7.70
CA SER A 537 -0.93 -27.15 7.83
C SER A 537 -0.29 -26.55 9.07
N VAL A 538 0.43 -27.39 9.81
CA VAL A 538 1.21 -27.01 10.99
C VAL A 538 2.56 -27.74 10.95
N THR A 539 3.65 -26.99 11.18
CA THR A 539 5.00 -27.53 11.36
C THR A 539 5.52 -27.14 12.73
N MET A 540 5.88 -28.12 13.57
CA MET A 540 6.48 -27.91 14.88
C MET A 540 7.71 -28.78 15.05
N LEU A 541 8.87 -28.16 15.26
CA LEU A 541 10.18 -28.82 15.30
C LEU A 541 10.71 -29.05 16.72
N ALA A 542 9.87 -28.94 17.73
CA ALA A 542 10.24 -29.24 19.11
C ALA A 542 10.64 -30.71 19.28
N GLU A 543 11.69 -30.93 20.05
CA GLU A 543 12.24 -32.26 20.32
C GLU A 543 11.61 -32.94 21.54
N ASP A 544 11.11 -32.14 22.50
CA ASP A 544 10.44 -32.61 23.70
C ASP A 544 9.16 -31.82 23.99
N VAL A 545 8.05 -32.54 24.08
CA VAL A 545 6.72 -32.01 24.38
C VAL A 545 6.11 -32.69 25.63
N SER A 546 6.92 -33.41 26.41
CA SER A 546 6.46 -34.20 27.55
C SER A 546 6.02 -33.38 28.78
N VAL A 547 6.44 -32.11 28.86
CA VAL A 547 6.14 -31.24 30.00
C VAL A 547 4.70 -30.71 29.92
N LYS A 548 3.96 -30.89 31.01
CA LYS A 548 2.56 -30.45 31.11
C LYS A 548 2.40 -28.93 30.89
N ASN A 549 1.27 -28.56 30.25
CA ASN A 549 0.79 -27.20 30.00
C ASN A 549 1.59 -26.40 28.96
N TYR A 550 2.56 -27.00 28.23
CA TYR A 550 3.31 -26.28 27.19
C TYR A 550 2.49 -26.09 25.91
N LEU A 551 1.63 -27.08 25.60
CA LEU A 551 0.81 -27.17 24.37
C LEU A 551 -0.68 -27.39 24.69
N MET A 552 -1.17 -26.93 25.84
CA MET A 552 -2.55 -27.12 26.22
C MET A 552 -3.49 -26.55 25.15
N GLN A 553 -4.36 -27.39 24.57
CA GLN A 553 -5.37 -27.01 23.57
C GLN A 553 -4.83 -26.19 22.38
N TRP A 554 -3.56 -26.39 22.02
CA TRP A 554 -2.91 -25.57 20.97
C TRP A 554 -3.52 -25.70 19.58
N LEU A 555 -4.19 -26.83 19.29
CA LEU A 555 -4.93 -27.13 18.05
C LEU A 555 -6.42 -27.42 18.31
N GLU A 556 -6.96 -27.07 19.48
CA GLU A 556 -8.36 -27.31 19.78
C GLU A 556 -9.23 -26.56 18.75
N ASN A 557 -10.26 -27.22 18.21
CA ASN A 557 -11.13 -26.68 17.16
C ASN A 557 -10.40 -26.18 15.88
N ALA A 558 -9.09 -26.42 15.74
CA ALA A 558 -8.33 -26.06 14.55
C ALA A 558 -8.58 -27.06 13.41
N GLY A 559 -8.66 -26.57 12.16
CA GLY A 559 -8.81 -27.39 10.97
C GLY A 559 -10.17 -28.10 10.80
N THR A 560 -11.18 -27.72 11.57
CA THR A 560 -12.53 -28.34 11.53
C THR A 560 -13.23 -28.13 10.20
N SER A 561 -12.91 -27.05 9.47
CA SER A 561 -13.41 -26.73 8.14
C SER A 561 -12.44 -27.08 7.01
N ALA A 562 -11.20 -27.48 7.32
CA ALA A 562 -10.20 -27.83 6.32
C ALA A 562 -10.49 -29.22 5.71
N GLN A 563 -10.41 -29.32 4.38
CA GLN A 563 -10.61 -30.59 3.66
C GLN A 563 -9.48 -31.59 3.93
N SER A 564 -8.27 -31.08 4.11
CA SER A 564 -7.08 -31.86 4.45
C SER A 564 -6.24 -31.16 5.49
N ARG A 565 -5.51 -31.92 6.29
CA ARG A 565 -4.63 -31.43 7.34
C ARG A 565 -3.27 -32.11 7.26
N THR A 566 -2.21 -31.35 7.40
CA THR A 566 -0.84 -31.83 7.48
C THR A 566 -0.21 -31.38 8.78
N LEU A 567 0.23 -32.32 9.60
CA LEU A 567 1.00 -32.06 10.81
C LEU A 567 2.43 -32.57 10.59
N LYS A 568 3.39 -31.66 10.44
CA LYS A 568 4.81 -31.98 10.39
C LYS A 568 5.43 -31.80 11.77
N LEU A 569 6.08 -32.86 12.26
CA LEU A 569 6.75 -32.90 13.56
C LEU A 569 8.21 -33.32 13.39
N LYS A 570 9.03 -33.11 14.43
CA LYS A 570 10.44 -33.49 14.43
C LYS A 570 10.61 -34.98 14.18
N ASN A 571 9.94 -35.86 14.98
CA ASN A 571 10.01 -37.31 14.88
C ASN A 571 8.75 -38.00 15.43
N SER A 572 8.74 -39.34 15.39
CA SER A 572 7.65 -40.18 15.90
C SER A 572 7.47 -40.12 17.43
N ASP A 573 8.53 -39.86 18.18
CA ASP A 573 8.48 -39.82 19.65
C ASP A 573 7.72 -38.58 20.12
N VAL A 574 7.95 -37.45 19.48
CA VAL A 574 7.17 -36.20 19.69
C VAL A 574 5.68 -36.46 19.40
N TYR A 575 5.36 -37.14 18.31
CA TYR A 575 3.98 -37.48 17.98
C TYR A 575 3.33 -38.35 19.05
N ASN A 576 4.02 -39.39 19.51
CA ASN A 576 3.55 -40.29 20.56
C ASN A 576 3.36 -39.56 21.90
N ALA A 577 4.27 -38.66 22.25
CA ALA A 577 4.15 -37.83 23.44
C ALA A 577 2.92 -36.89 23.37
N LEU A 578 2.65 -36.25 22.22
CA LEU A 578 1.45 -35.45 22.00
C LEU A 578 0.17 -36.27 22.15
N LYS A 579 0.13 -37.47 21.60
CA LYS A 579 -1.04 -38.39 21.72
C LYS A 579 -1.31 -38.85 23.14
N SER A 580 -0.27 -39.02 23.93
CA SER A 580 -0.37 -39.55 25.29
C SER A 580 -0.95 -38.54 26.29
N GLN A 581 -0.95 -37.26 25.96
CA GLN A 581 -1.45 -36.20 26.82
C GLN A 581 -2.86 -35.77 26.41
N SER A 582 -3.77 -35.68 27.40
CA SER A 582 -5.10 -35.15 27.14
C SER A 582 -5.03 -33.69 26.71
N ASN A 583 -5.84 -33.30 25.70
CA ASN A 583 -5.97 -31.94 25.20
C ASN A 583 -4.75 -31.36 24.46
N TYR A 584 -3.76 -32.22 24.05
CA TYR A 584 -2.63 -31.75 23.21
C TYR A 584 -2.87 -31.96 21.73
N LEU A 585 -3.45 -33.10 21.34
CA LEU A 585 -3.70 -33.39 19.94
C LEU A 585 -5.16 -33.83 19.75
N PRO A 586 -6.02 -32.98 19.14
CA PRO A 586 -7.40 -33.32 18.82
C PRO A 586 -7.49 -34.52 17.87
N ASP A 587 -8.58 -35.26 17.93
CA ASP A 587 -8.74 -36.51 17.14
C ASP A 587 -8.62 -36.28 15.65
N ILE A 588 -9.08 -35.13 15.15
CA ILE A 588 -8.99 -34.77 13.72
C ILE A 588 -7.55 -34.52 13.23
N TRP A 589 -6.60 -34.32 14.14
CA TRP A 589 -5.17 -34.16 13.85
C TRP A 589 -4.35 -35.44 14.09
N LYS A 590 -5.00 -36.56 14.43
CA LYS A 590 -4.32 -37.85 14.65
C LYS A 590 -4.18 -38.64 13.36
N SER A 591 -3.17 -39.48 13.29
CA SER A 591 -2.99 -40.46 12.20
C SER A 591 -4.22 -41.36 12.09
N GLY A 592 -4.71 -41.54 10.86
CA GLY A 592 -5.92 -42.31 10.57
C GLY A 592 -7.21 -41.47 10.56
N ALA A 593 -7.18 -40.21 11.02
CA ALA A 593 -8.29 -39.29 10.83
C ALA A 593 -8.44 -38.92 9.35
N SER A 594 -9.69 -38.81 8.89
CA SER A 594 -9.97 -38.50 7.48
C SER A 594 -9.33 -37.18 7.06
N GLY A 595 -8.55 -37.21 5.97
CA GLY A 595 -7.88 -36.04 5.41
C GLY A 595 -6.65 -35.57 6.20
N THR A 596 -6.13 -36.35 7.17
CA THR A 596 -4.97 -35.95 7.98
C THR A 596 -3.71 -36.76 7.62
N THR A 597 -2.63 -36.06 7.34
CA THR A 597 -1.30 -36.61 7.06
C THR A 597 -0.32 -36.18 8.17
N ILE A 598 0.41 -37.14 8.70
CA ILE A 598 1.50 -36.89 9.65
C ILE A 598 2.83 -37.07 8.92
N ILE A 599 3.72 -36.08 9.04
CA ILE A 599 5.05 -36.09 8.42
C ILE A 599 6.08 -35.93 9.54
N PHE A 600 7.17 -36.68 9.44
CA PHE A 600 8.33 -36.52 10.32
C PHE A 600 9.49 -35.94 9.53
N GLU A 601 10.23 -35.03 10.17
CA GLU A 601 11.43 -34.41 9.58
C GLU A 601 12.61 -35.39 9.59
N GLU A 602 12.76 -36.15 10.66
CA GLU A 602 13.73 -37.23 10.81
C GLU A 602 13.03 -38.56 10.56
N GLN A 603 13.50 -39.30 9.53
CA GLN A 603 13.09 -40.67 9.26
C GLN A 603 14.09 -41.66 9.85
#